data_67096ef72048eb8d5cc222a33842f183
#
_entry.id   67096ef72048eb8d5cc222a33842f183
#
_cell.length_a   1.000
_cell.length_b   1.000
_cell.length_c   1.000
_cell.angle_alpha   90.00
_cell.angle_beta   90.00
_cell.angle_gamma   90.00
#
_symmetry.space_group_name_H-M   'P 1'
#
loop_
_entity.id
_entity.type
_entity.pdbx_description
1 polymer ?
#
loop_
_entity_poly.entity_id
_entity_poly.type
_entity_poly.pdbx_seq_one_letter_code
_entity_poly.pdbx_strand_id
1 'polypeptide(L)'
;MQHAYPAAEFLLVDDDPSISEFLATYLSERGHPSNATIEGNKALDWLSENRCEVVVVDLNLPNVNGISLIASLRAIDARLPIVVFTEKGCDEAQVRAAMRAGASGYVSKNLPVEQLYCVLARVLAAARYNARRVRLQRELLGAA
;
A
#
# COMPACT_ATOMS: atom_id res chain seq x y z
N MET A 1 8.01 -20.67 -12.63
CA MET A 1 6.70 -20.95 -12.08
C MET A 1 5.76 -19.78 -12.23
N GLN A 2 4.66 -20.02 -12.84
CA GLN A 2 3.69 -18.99 -13.08
C GLN A 2 2.82 -18.75 -11.84
N HIS A 3 2.59 -17.52 -11.54
CA HIS A 3 1.62 -17.18 -10.53
C HIS A 3 0.23 -17.26 -11.12
N ALA A 4 -0.65 -18.00 -10.46
CA ALA A 4 -2.02 -18.16 -10.90
C ALA A 4 -2.84 -16.87 -10.79
N TYR A 5 -2.32 -15.86 -10.11
CA TYR A 5 -3.07 -14.66 -9.82
C TYR A 5 -2.55 -13.49 -10.62
N PRO A 6 -3.44 -12.71 -11.23
CA PRO A 6 -3.02 -11.40 -11.71
C PRO A 6 -2.50 -10.63 -10.52
N ALA A 7 -1.29 -10.11 -10.63
CA ALA A 7 -0.74 -9.30 -9.57
C ALA A 7 -1.64 -8.09 -9.37
N ALA A 8 -2.18 -7.91 -8.17
CA ALA A 8 -2.87 -6.69 -7.83
C ALA A 8 -1.81 -5.59 -7.70
N GLU A 9 -2.06 -4.41 -8.28
CA GLU A 9 -1.17 -3.30 -8.08
C GLU A 9 -1.32 -2.73 -6.68
N PHE A 10 -2.55 -2.67 -6.18
CA PHE A 10 -2.86 -2.11 -4.86
C PHE A 10 -3.57 -3.11 -3.97
N LEU A 11 -3.15 -3.16 -2.72
CA LEU A 11 -3.91 -3.83 -1.66
C LEU A 11 -4.53 -2.74 -0.80
N LEU A 12 -5.85 -2.77 -0.67
CA LEU A 12 -6.62 -1.79 0.09
C LEU A 12 -7.04 -2.41 1.41
N VAL A 13 -6.62 -1.82 2.51
CA VAL A 13 -6.92 -2.32 3.86
C VAL A 13 -7.72 -1.27 4.60
N ASP A 14 -9.03 -1.46 4.67
CA ASP A 14 -9.97 -0.51 5.26
C ASP A 14 -11.20 -1.28 5.73
N ASP A 15 -11.68 -0.99 6.93
CA ASP A 15 -12.84 -1.67 7.50
C ASP A 15 -14.17 -1.16 6.94
N ASP A 16 -14.17 -0.09 6.17
CA ASP A 16 -15.36 0.44 5.53
C ASP A 16 -15.46 -0.12 4.09
N PRO A 17 -16.39 -1.05 3.85
CA PRO A 17 -16.54 -1.64 2.51
C PRO A 17 -16.88 -0.62 1.43
N SER A 18 -17.60 0.46 1.79
CA SER A 18 -17.98 1.50 0.83
C SER A 18 -16.75 2.23 0.31
N ILE A 19 -15.80 2.52 1.20
CA ILE A 19 -14.55 3.18 0.83
C ILE A 19 -13.72 2.25 -0.06
N SER A 20 -13.57 0.99 0.33
CA SER A 20 -12.80 0.02 -0.43
C SER A 20 -13.38 -0.20 -1.83
N GLU A 21 -14.70 -0.31 -1.92
CA GLU A 21 -15.38 -0.49 -3.20
C GLU A 21 -15.22 0.74 -4.10
N PHE A 22 -15.38 1.93 -3.52
CA PHE A 22 -15.18 3.17 -4.25
C PHE A 22 -13.75 3.27 -4.79
N LEU A 23 -12.77 3.02 -3.94
CA LEU A 23 -11.36 3.09 -4.35
C LEU A 23 -11.03 2.03 -5.40
N ALA A 24 -11.49 0.82 -5.21
CA ALA A 24 -11.24 -0.26 -6.17
C ALA A 24 -11.79 0.11 -7.55
N THR A 25 -13.00 0.66 -7.60
CA THR A 25 -13.61 1.10 -8.85
C THR A 25 -12.83 2.27 -9.46
N TYR A 26 -12.50 3.26 -8.63
CA TYR A 26 -11.76 4.44 -9.07
C TYR A 26 -10.40 4.05 -9.68
N LEU A 27 -9.69 3.16 -9.02
CA LEU A 27 -8.38 2.70 -9.48
C LEU A 27 -8.49 1.82 -10.71
N SER A 28 -9.49 0.95 -10.74
CA SER A 28 -9.74 0.08 -11.90
C SER A 28 -10.02 0.87 -13.17
N GLU A 29 -10.80 1.94 -13.06
CA GLU A 29 -11.09 2.82 -14.19
C GLU A 29 -9.84 3.50 -14.75
N ARG A 30 -8.79 3.54 -13.96
CA ARG A 30 -7.50 4.11 -14.36
C ARG A 30 -6.45 3.05 -14.69
N GLY A 31 -6.90 1.80 -14.85
CA GLY A 31 -6.02 0.71 -15.24
C GLY A 31 -5.23 0.08 -14.11
N HIS A 32 -5.64 0.30 -12.86
CA HIS A 32 -4.93 -0.20 -11.68
C HIS A 32 -5.78 -1.23 -10.94
N PRO A 33 -5.55 -2.53 -11.18
CA PRO A 33 -6.29 -3.55 -10.43
C PRO A 33 -5.91 -3.53 -8.96
N SER A 34 -6.90 -3.73 -8.10
CA SER A 34 -6.69 -3.73 -6.66
C SER A 34 -7.43 -4.89 -6.01
N ASN A 35 -6.97 -5.29 -4.84
CA ASN A 35 -7.64 -6.22 -3.96
C ASN A 35 -7.92 -5.52 -2.64
N ALA A 36 -9.00 -5.88 -1.98
CA ALA A 36 -9.41 -5.21 -0.75
C ALA A 36 -9.66 -6.20 0.37
N THR A 37 -9.31 -5.80 1.58
CA THR A 37 -9.62 -6.55 2.79
C THR A 37 -10.05 -5.59 3.89
N ILE A 38 -10.91 -6.06 4.78
CA ILE A 38 -11.43 -5.25 5.88
C ILE A 38 -10.67 -5.50 7.18
N GLU A 39 -9.75 -6.46 7.20
CA GLU A 39 -9.01 -6.83 8.41
C GLU A 39 -7.51 -6.82 8.17
N GLY A 40 -6.78 -6.26 9.12
CA GLY A 40 -5.33 -6.19 9.02
C GLY A 40 -4.66 -7.55 8.94
N ASN A 41 -5.13 -8.51 9.72
CA ASN A 41 -4.55 -9.87 9.70
C ASN A 41 -4.73 -10.55 8.35
N LYS A 42 -5.85 -10.30 7.69
CA LYS A 42 -6.09 -10.84 6.36
C LYS A 42 -5.19 -10.21 5.31
N ALA A 43 -4.80 -8.96 5.50
CA ALA A 43 -3.81 -8.31 4.63
C ALA A 43 -2.47 -9.04 4.72
N LEU A 44 -2.04 -9.38 5.93
CA LEU A 44 -0.80 -10.13 6.13
C LEU A 44 -0.88 -11.52 5.52
N ASP A 45 -2.00 -12.22 5.71
CA ASP A 45 -2.22 -13.53 5.11
C ASP A 45 -2.19 -13.46 3.58
N TRP A 46 -2.85 -12.46 3.03
CA TRP A 46 -2.89 -12.28 1.58
C TRP A 46 -1.48 -12.03 1.03
N LEU A 47 -0.69 -11.21 1.68
CA LEU A 47 0.68 -10.91 1.24
C LEU A 47 1.64 -12.09 1.42
N SER A 48 1.29 -13.08 2.23
CA SER A 48 2.10 -14.30 2.35
C SER A 48 2.02 -15.15 1.08
N GLU A 49 0.98 -14.99 0.28
CA GLU A 49 0.73 -15.81 -0.92
C GLU A 49 0.64 -14.98 -2.20
N ASN A 50 0.53 -13.67 -2.09
CA ASN A 50 0.32 -12.79 -3.23
C ASN A 50 1.28 -11.61 -3.18
N ARG A 51 1.35 -10.89 -4.29
CA ARG A 51 2.15 -9.67 -4.38
C ARG A 51 1.27 -8.49 -4.73
N CYS A 52 1.62 -7.33 -4.19
CA CYS A 52 1.09 -6.06 -4.65
C CYS A 52 2.24 -5.06 -4.72
N GLU A 53 2.00 -3.96 -5.41
CA GLU A 53 3.03 -2.94 -5.57
C GLU A 53 2.92 -1.83 -4.53
N VAL A 54 1.73 -1.60 -4.00
CA VAL A 54 1.47 -0.58 -2.99
C VAL A 54 0.34 -1.05 -2.07
N VAL A 55 0.49 -0.83 -0.77
CA VAL A 55 -0.59 -1.06 0.20
C VAL A 55 -1.14 0.29 0.63
N VAL A 56 -2.46 0.41 0.61
CA VAL A 56 -3.18 1.56 1.15
C VAL A 56 -3.85 1.10 2.44
N VAL A 57 -3.52 1.72 3.56
CA VAL A 57 -3.98 1.24 4.86
C VAL A 57 -4.65 2.34 5.65
N ASP A 58 -5.80 2.01 6.26
CA ASP A 58 -6.45 2.85 7.26
C ASP A 58 -5.85 2.52 8.63
N LEU A 59 -5.62 3.55 9.43
CA LEU A 59 -5.11 3.36 10.79
C LEU A 59 -6.17 2.88 11.76
N ASN A 60 -7.44 3.16 11.47
CA ASN A 60 -8.56 2.80 12.35
C ASN A 60 -9.19 1.47 11.92
N LEU A 61 -8.49 0.40 12.18
CA LEU A 61 -8.96 -0.95 11.87
C LEU A 61 -9.47 -1.64 13.14
N PRO A 62 -10.49 -2.50 13.03
CA PRO A 62 -10.90 -3.32 14.17
C PRO A 62 -9.84 -4.37 14.46
N ASN A 63 -9.66 -4.70 15.73
CA ASN A 63 -8.80 -5.79 16.20
C ASN A 63 -7.30 -5.64 15.94
N VAL A 64 -6.87 -4.59 15.24
CA VAL A 64 -5.46 -4.37 14.94
C VAL A 64 -5.15 -2.89 15.01
N ASN A 65 -4.06 -2.54 15.66
CA ASN A 65 -3.55 -1.19 15.63
C ASN A 65 -2.91 -0.94 14.26
N GLY A 66 -3.35 0.11 13.56
CA GLY A 66 -2.86 0.40 12.21
C GLY A 66 -1.35 0.66 12.16
N ILE A 67 -0.79 1.29 13.18
CA ILE A 67 0.65 1.53 13.26
C ILE A 67 1.40 0.19 13.38
N SER A 68 0.91 -0.71 14.22
CA SER A 68 1.50 -2.05 14.35
C SER A 68 1.40 -2.84 13.05
N LEU A 69 0.30 -2.68 12.34
CA LEU A 69 0.13 -3.32 11.03
C LEU A 69 1.17 -2.82 10.03
N ILE A 70 1.42 -1.52 10.00
CA ILE A 70 2.46 -0.94 9.13
C ILE A 70 3.81 -1.58 9.44
N ALA A 71 4.16 -1.70 10.71
CA ALA A 71 5.42 -2.33 11.11
C ALA A 71 5.50 -3.79 10.66
N SER A 72 4.39 -4.53 10.76
CA SER A 72 4.32 -5.92 10.31
C SER A 72 4.47 -6.04 8.80
N LEU A 73 3.82 -5.15 8.05
CA LEU A 73 3.95 -5.12 6.60
C LEU A 73 5.38 -4.82 6.18
N ARG A 74 6.01 -3.88 6.87
CA ARG A 74 7.40 -3.51 6.61
C ARG A 74 8.37 -4.65 6.92
N ALA A 75 8.06 -5.46 7.90
CA ALA A 75 8.87 -6.64 8.23
C ALA A 75 8.78 -7.72 7.14
N ILE A 76 7.63 -7.83 6.47
CA ILE A 76 7.45 -8.76 5.36
C ILE A 76 8.26 -8.32 4.14
N ASP A 77 8.22 -7.03 3.83
CA ASP A 77 8.92 -6.48 2.68
C ASP A 77 9.43 -5.07 3.02
N ALA A 78 10.74 -4.95 3.12
CA ALA A 78 11.39 -3.69 3.47
C ALA A 78 11.20 -2.60 2.41
N ARG A 79 10.81 -2.96 1.20
CA ARG A 79 10.65 -2.02 0.08
C ARG A 79 9.20 -1.77 -0.32
N LEU A 80 8.26 -2.46 0.31
CA LEU A 80 6.85 -2.31 -0.02
C LEU A 80 6.38 -0.88 0.27
N PRO A 81 5.90 -0.13 -0.73
CA PRO A 81 5.31 1.17 -0.45
C PRO A 81 4.01 1.03 0.32
N ILE A 82 3.88 1.82 1.38
CA ILE A 82 2.72 1.80 2.27
C ILE A 82 2.20 3.22 2.39
N VAL A 83 0.98 3.46 1.94
CA VAL A 83 0.34 4.77 2.03
C VAL A 83 -0.81 4.70 3.03
N VAL A 84 -0.77 5.56 4.02
CA VAL A 84 -1.86 5.68 5.00
C VAL A 84 -2.96 6.55 4.43
N PHE A 85 -4.19 6.07 4.51
CA PHE A 85 -5.38 6.80 4.08
C PHE A 85 -6.40 6.73 5.20
N THR A 86 -6.55 7.80 5.95
CA THR A 86 -7.34 7.80 7.18
C THR A 86 -8.18 9.06 7.33
N GLU A 87 -9.32 8.91 8.03
CA GLU A 87 -10.23 10.02 8.31
C GLU A 87 -9.66 11.04 9.26
N LYS A 88 -8.90 10.57 10.22
CA LYS A 88 -8.35 11.45 11.23
C LYS A 88 -7.42 12.44 10.56
N GLY A 89 -7.76 13.70 10.73
CA GLY A 89 -6.89 14.74 10.29
C GLY A 89 -5.52 14.61 10.95
N CYS A 90 -4.60 15.34 10.44
CA CYS A 90 -3.20 15.24 10.78
C CYS A 90 -2.91 15.51 12.24
N ASP A 91 -3.12 14.53 13.09
CA ASP A 91 -2.47 14.50 14.37
C ASP A 91 -0.99 14.25 14.08
N GLU A 92 -0.18 15.24 14.32
CA GLU A 92 1.23 15.21 14.01
C GLU A 92 1.96 14.03 14.65
N ALA A 93 1.57 13.69 15.87
CA ALA A 93 2.16 12.54 16.58
C ALA A 93 1.83 11.22 15.87
N GLN A 94 0.60 11.09 15.38
CA GLN A 94 0.16 9.90 14.66
C GLN A 94 0.84 9.78 13.30
N VAL A 95 0.97 10.90 12.60
CA VAL A 95 1.70 10.94 11.32
C VAL A 95 3.14 10.48 11.54
N ARG A 96 3.80 11.05 12.55
CA ARG A 96 5.18 10.66 12.86
C ARG A 96 5.30 9.19 13.22
N ALA A 97 4.37 8.68 14.01
CA ALA A 97 4.37 7.26 14.39
C ALA A 97 4.23 6.36 13.17
N ALA A 98 3.34 6.70 12.25
CA ALA A 98 3.15 5.96 11.02
C ALA A 98 4.42 5.97 10.15
N MET A 99 5.04 7.13 10.00
CA MET A 99 6.26 7.25 9.20
C MET A 99 7.42 6.47 9.83
N ARG A 100 7.55 6.50 11.15
CA ARG A 100 8.57 5.71 11.86
C ARG A 100 8.34 4.21 11.71
N ALA A 101 7.08 3.79 11.67
CA ALA A 101 6.75 2.37 11.47
C ALA A 101 7.05 1.91 10.05
N GLY A 102 7.20 2.83 9.11
CA GLY A 102 7.61 2.52 7.75
C GLY A 102 6.66 2.98 6.67
N ALA A 103 5.69 3.85 6.98
CA ALA A 103 4.79 4.40 5.96
C ALA A 103 5.57 5.25 4.96
N SER A 104 5.15 5.18 3.70
CA SER A 104 5.75 5.95 2.61
C SER A 104 4.99 7.24 2.33
N GLY A 105 3.75 7.34 2.78
CA GLY A 105 2.92 8.52 2.61
C GLY A 105 1.72 8.50 3.53
N TYR A 106 1.07 9.65 3.65
CA TYR A 106 -0.05 9.83 4.56
C TYR A 106 -1.03 10.80 3.91
N VAL A 107 -2.26 10.36 3.70
CA VAL A 107 -3.31 11.15 3.05
C VAL A 107 -4.58 11.11 3.89
N SER A 108 -5.22 12.26 4.05
CA SER A 108 -6.50 12.35 4.76
C SER A 108 -7.66 11.97 3.84
N LYS A 109 -8.62 11.20 4.38
CA LYS A 109 -9.87 10.90 3.68
C LYS A 109 -10.76 12.13 3.49
N ASN A 110 -10.46 13.22 4.18
CA ASN A 110 -11.20 14.47 4.04
C ASN A 110 -10.80 15.27 2.79
N LEU A 111 -9.72 14.87 2.13
CA LEU A 111 -9.30 15.48 0.87
C LEU A 111 -9.96 14.77 -0.31
N PRO A 112 -10.04 15.44 -1.47
CA PRO A 112 -10.54 14.78 -2.67
C PRO A 112 -9.71 13.54 -3.00
N VAL A 113 -10.35 12.53 -3.58
CA VAL A 113 -9.68 11.26 -3.91
C VAL A 113 -8.52 11.46 -4.88
N GLU A 114 -8.56 12.52 -5.67
CA GLU A 114 -7.46 12.87 -6.58
C GLU A 114 -6.14 13.11 -5.85
N GLN A 115 -6.21 13.58 -4.60
CA GLN A 115 -5.01 13.76 -3.78
C GLN A 115 -4.38 12.41 -3.44
N LEU A 116 -5.21 11.45 -3.08
CA LEU A 116 -4.72 10.09 -2.84
C LEU A 116 -4.14 9.51 -4.12
N TYR A 117 -4.85 9.67 -5.24
CA TYR A 117 -4.38 9.14 -6.50
C TYR A 117 -3.02 9.72 -6.90
N CYS A 118 -2.81 11.01 -6.71
CA CYS A 118 -1.52 11.64 -7.00
C CYS A 118 -0.39 11.02 -6.16
N VAL A 119 -0.64 10.77 -4.90
CA VAL A 119 0.35 10.15 -4.02
C VAL A 119 0.61 8.71 -4.45
N LEU A 120 -0.44 7.94 -4.72
CA LEU A 120 -0.31 6.55 -5.15
C LEU A 120 0.45 6.44 -6.47
N ALA A 121 0.13 7.28 -7.44
CA ALA A 121 0.80 7.25 -8.74
C ALA A 121 2.29 7.58 -8.61
N ARG A 122 2.63 8.54 -7.75
CA ARG A 122 4.02 8.93 -7.50
C ARG A 122 4.79 7.80 -6.79
N VAL A 123 4.19 7.22 -5.77
CA VAL A 123 4.79 6.13 -5.00
C VAL A 123 5.01 4.91 -5.89
N LEU A 124 4.02 4.58 -6.71
CA LEU A 124 4.09 3.46 -7.64
C LEU A 124 5.20 3.66 -8.68
N ALA A 125 5.27 4.86 -9.26
CA ALA A 125 6.29 5.18 -10.25
C ALA A 125 7.70 5.11 -9.65
N ALA A 126 7.88 5.62 -8.43
CA ALA A 126 9.16 5.56 -7.74
C ALA A 126 9.57 4.13 -7.44
N ALA A 127 8.63 3.29 -6.99
CA ALA A 127 8.90 1.89 -6.70
C ALA A 127 9.31 1.12 -7.96
N ARG A 128 8.62 1.36 -9.07
CA ARG A 128 8.93 0.73 -10.36
C ARG A 128 10.28 1.19 -10.89
N TYR A 129 10.58 2.45 -10.74
CA TYR A 129 11.88 2.99 -11.15
C TYR A 129 13.02 2.35 -10.36
N ASN A 130 12.87 2.26 -9.04
CA ASN A 130 13.88 1.66 -8.17
C ASN A 130 14.09 0.18 -8.47
N ALA A 131 13.01 -0.57 -8.67
CA ALA A 131 13.08 -1.99 -9.02
C ALA A 131 13.82 -2.20 -10.34
N ARG A 132 13.51 -1.36 -11.33
CA ARG A 132 14.15 -1.42 -12.63
C ARG A 132 15.64 -1.09 -12.53
N ARG A 133 15.99 -0.08 -11.76
CA ARG A 133 17.38 0.33 -11.58
C ARG A 133 18.20 -0.77 -10.92
N VAL A 134 17.66 -1.41 -9.89
CA VAL A 134 18.34 -2.52 -9.21
C VAL A 134 18.57 -3.69 -10.16
N ARG A 135 17.56 -4.02 -10.98
CA ARG A 135 17.67 -5.11 -11.96
C ARG A 135 18.76 -4.81 -12.99
N LEU A 136 18.77 -3.60 -13.54
CA LEU A 136 19.77 -3.18 -14.53
C LEU A 136 21.18 -3.21 -13.92
N GLN A 137 21.30 -2.78 -12.69
CA GLN A 137 22.59 -2.78 -12.00
C GLN A 137 23.13 -4.20 -11.81
N ARG A 138 22.26 -5.15 -11.48
CA ARG A 138 22.63 -6.56 -11.39
C ARG A 138 23.11 -7.10 -12.71
N GLU A 139 22.42 -6.79 -13.78
CA GLU A 139 22.78 -7.23 -15.13
C GLU A 139 24.16 -6.65 -15.53
N LEU A 140 24.38 -5.38 -15.26
CA LEU A 140 25.65 -4.73 -15.60
C LEU A 140 26.82 -5.26 -14.82
N LEU A 141 26.61 -5.68 -13.58
CA LEU A 141 27.66 -6.23 -12.73
C LEU A 141 27.88 -7.72 -12.94
N GLY A 142 27.12 -8.33 -13.86
CA GLY A 142 27.24 -9.77 -14.11
C GLY A 142 26.76 -10.64 -12.97
N ALA A 143 25.99 -10.09 -12.03
CA ALA A 143 25.37 -10.86 -10.97
C ALA A 143 24.17 -11.60 -11.56
N ALA A 144 24.34 -12.85 -11.82
CA ALA A 144 23.29 -13.68 -12.39
C ALA A 144 22.26 -14.06 -11.33
#